data_5699fd5b22e511bce72e7f01d4275451
#
_entry.id   5699fd5b22e511bce72e7f01d4275451
#
_cell.length_a   1.000
_cell.length_b   1.000
_cell.length_c   1.000
_cell.angle_alpha   90.00
_cell.angle_beta   90.00
_cell.angle_gamma   90.00
#
_symmetry.space_group_name_H-M   'P 1'
#
loop_
_entity.id
_entity.type
_entity.pdbx_description
1 polymer ?
#
loop_
_entity_poly.entity_id
_entity_poly.type
_entity_poly.pdbx_seq_one_letter_code
_entity_poly.pdbx_strand_id
1 'polypeptide(L)'
;MALFGIKKKKTVADQKPPAPKYEIPPFSLWNKYSFEQSNSFRGCKRFRLRLSYARPICEANVDKFRQRGFDLKGSHVDLLHGMINDANQFEAIVVVVDGLQIGSLWRSDKYDDVFQALVDKRIEKVHIRIEDVVLDDGTEAGTAVYMYLKW
;
A
#
# COMPACT_ATOMS: atom_id res chain seq x y z
N MET A 1 -1.57 -29.94 24.18
CA MET A 1 -1.20 -29.64 23.59
C MET A 1 -1.35 -29.30 23.34
N ALA A 2 -1.74 -29.25 23.41
CA ALA A 2 -1.53 -28.84 22.81
C ALA A 2 -1.71 -28.43 22.65
N LEU A 3 -1.78 -28.18 22.92
CA LEU A 3 -1.62 -27.72 22.42
C LEU A 3 -1.70 -27.32 22.12
N PHE A 4 -1.90 -27.19 22.32
CA PHE A 4 -1.68 -26.69 21.65
C PHE A 4 -1.79 -26.39 21.24
N GLY A 5 -2.10 -26.53 21.37
CA GLY A 5 -1.75 -26.06 20.72
C GLY A 5 -2.14 -25.71 20.35
N ILE A 6 -2.23 -25.60 20.52
CA ILE A 6 -2.29 -25.22 19.95
C ILE A 6 -2.62 -24.80 19.57
N LYS A 7 -2.78 -24.68 19.57
CA LYS A 7 -2.83 -24.15 18.90
C LYS A 7 -3.17 -23.70 18.48
N LYS A 8 -3.33 -23.63 18.52
CA LYS A 8 -3.40 -23.07 17.90
C LYS A 8 -3.87 -22.68 17.50
N LYS A 9 -4.13 -22.64 17.50
CA LYS A 9 -4.40 -22.11 16.95
C LYS A 9 -5.09 -21.81 16.56
N LYS A 10 -5.43 -21.69 16.52
CA LYS A 10 -5.93 -21.16 15.99
C LYS A 10 -6.78 -20.97 15.88
N THR A 11 -7.12 -20.92 15.91
CA THR A 11 -7.64 -20.48 15.58
C THR A 11 -8.16 -20.01 15.51
N VAL A 12 -8.28 -19.78 15.68
CA VAL A 12 -8.64 -19.23 15.33
C VAL A 12 -8.88 -18.88 15.00
N ALA A 13 -9.09 -18.99 14.94
CA ALA A 13 -9.20 -18.52 14.31
C ALA A 13 -9.49 -18.13 13.91
N ASP A 14 -9.29 -18.69 14.16
CA ASP A 14 -9.64 -18.01 13.09
C ASP A 14 -10.64 -16.94 13.19
N GLN A 15 -11.11 -16.81 14.12
CA GLN A 15 -11.90 -15.68 14.48
C GLN A 15 -10.99 -14.50 14.64
N LYS A 16 -11.03 -13.63 13.71
CA LYS A 16 -10.20 -12.45 13.77
C LYS A 16 -10.96 -11.29 14.40
N PRO A 17 -10.28 -10.44 15.15
CA PRO A 17 -10.86 -9.14 15.51
C PRO A 17 -11.10 -8.31 14.25
N PRO A 18 -11.87 -7.21 14.33
CA PRO A 18 -12.03 -6.33 13.18
C PRO A 18 -10.68 -5.95 12.60
N ALA A 19 -10.60 -5.96 11.27
CA ALA A 19 -9.35 -5.64 10.59
C ALA A 19 -8.91 -4.22 10.94
N PRO A 20 -7.62 -3.98 11.18
CA PRO A 20 -7.12 -2.63 11.35
C PRO A 20 -7.26 -1.84 10.06
N LYS A 21 -7.06 -0.53 10.13
CA LYS A 21 -7.09 0.34 8.94
C LYS A 21 -6.06 -0.08 7.92
N TYR A 22 -4.96 -0.62 8.39
CA TYR A 22 -3.92 -1.20 7.53
C TYR A 22 -3.19 -2.27 8.32
N GLU A 23 -2.54 -3.16 7.59
CA GLU A 23 -1.68 -4.19 8.18
C GLU A 23 -0.24 -3.81 7.96
N ILE A 24 0.55 -3.85 9.03
CA ILE A 24 1.99 -3.70 8.95
C ILE A 24 2.58 -5.05 9.30
N PRO A 25 3.37 -5.66 8.43
CA PRO A 25 4.03 -6.91 8.77
C PRO A 25 4.88 -6.76 10.03
N PRO A 26 4.97 -7.79 10.86
CA PRO A 26 5.70 -7.71 12.13
C PRO A 26 7.21 -7.81 11.93
N PHE A 27 7.80 -6.87 11.20
CA PHE A 27 9.22 -6.89 10.93
C PHE A 27 9.96 -5.84 11.71
N SER A 28 11.19 -6.16 12.05
CA SER A 28 12.08 -5.23 12.70
C SER A 28 12.77 -4.26 11.73
N LEU A 29 12.60 -4.47 10.43
CA LEU A 29 13.34 -3.71 9.42
C LEU A 29 12.50 -2.70 8.65
N TRP A 30 11.36 -2.32 9.19
CA TRP A 30 10.53 -1.31 8.54
C TRP A 30 11.12 0.08 8.73
N ASN A 31 11.24 0.79 7.64
CA ASN A 31 11.61 2.21 7.63
C ASN A 31 10.41 2.99 7.12
N LYS A 32 10.04 4.02 7.85
CA LYS A 32 8.90 4.86 7.49
C LYS A 32 9.41 6.19 6.95
N TYR A 33 8.85 6.60 5.83
CA TYR A 33 9.14 7.87 5.19
C TYR A 33 7.83 8.60 4.97
N SER A 34 7.75 9.83 5.41
CA SER A 34 6.51 10.60 5.39
C SER A 34 6.64 11.77 4.43
N PHE A 35 5.61 11.97 3.62
CA PHE A 35 5.56 13.03 2.63
C PHE A 35 4.19 13.69 2.66
N GLU A 36 4.16 15.00 2.42
CA GLU A 36 2.90 15.63 2.06
C GLU A 36 2.55 15.23 0.63
N GLN A 37 1.29 14.98 0.37
CA GLN A 37 0.81 14.71 -0.98
C GLN A 37 1.17 15.89 -1.88
N SER A 38 1.88 15.62 -2.95
CA SER A 38 2.23 16.66 -3.91
C SER A 38 0.98 17.14 -4.65
N ASN A 39 0.97 18.42 -5.01
CA ASN A 39 -0.11 18.98 -5.84
C ASN A 39 0.06 18.63 -7.31
N SER A 40 1.21 18.09 -7.69
CA SER A 40 1.54 17.86 -9.08
C SER A 40 2.37 16.61 -9.22
N PHE A 41 2.07 15.84 -10.25
CA PHE A 41 2.85 14.67 -10.63
C PHE A 41 3.84 14.97 -11.75
N ARG A 42 4.05 16.24 -12.06
CA ARG A 42 4.96 16.67 -13.13
C ARG A 42 6.39 16.24 -12.81
N GLY A 43 7.03 15.60 -13.77
CA GLY A 43 8.39 15.13 -13.60
C GLY A 43 8.51 13.86 -12.77
N CYS A 44 7.40 13.25 -12.42
CA CYS A 44 7.38 12.01 -11.65
C CYS A 44 7.28 10.79 -12.55
N LYS A 45 7.76 9.66 -12.06
CA LYS A 45 7.53 8.35 -12.68
C LYS A 45 6.31 7.72 -12.06
N ARG A 46 5.47 7.09 -12.87
CA ARG A 46 4.22 6.49 -12.44
C ARG A 46 4.39 5.00 -12.18
N PHE A 47 3.81 4.56 -11.08
CA PHE A 47 3.79 3.15 -10.70
C PHE A 47 2.37 2.77 -10.30
N ARG A 48 1.89 1.63 -10.80
CA ARG A 48 0.61 1.10 -10.36
C ARG A 48 0.84 0.26 -9.11
N LEU A 49 0.08 0.54 -8.05
CA LEU A 49 0.20 -0.20 -6.80
C LEU A 49 -0.63 -1.48 -6.86
N ARG A 50 -0.13 -2.50 -6.18
CA ARG A 50 -0.87 -3.74 -5.99
C ARG A 50 -1.74 -3.61 -4.76
N LEU A 51 -2.95 -4.15 -4.85
CA LEU A 51 -3.83 -4.27 -3.70
C LEU A 51 -3.74 -5.65 -3.07
N SER A 52 -3.03 -6.58 -3.70
CA SER A 52 -3.09 -8.00 -3.40
C SER A 52 -2.64 -8.37 -1.99
N TYR A 53 -1.71 -7.65 -1.40
CA TYR A 53 -1.42 -7.82 0.02
C TYR A 53 -2.44 -7.02 0.81
N ALA A 54 -3.20 -7.70 1.65
CA ALA A 54 -4.29 -7.09 2.43
C ALA A 54 -5.38 -6.47 1.53
N ARG A 55 -5.76 -7.17 0.47
CA ARG A 55 -6.71 -6.66 -0.50
C ARG A 55 -8.02 -6.16 0.10
N PRO A 56 -8.69 -6.90 1.02
CA PRO A 56 -9.95 -6.39 1.59
C PRO A 56 -9.78 -5.05 2.31
N ILE A 57 -8.65 -4.88 3.00
CA ILE A 57 -8.36 -3.64 3.72
C ILE A 57 -8.10 -2.51 2.74
N CYS A 58 -7.29 -2.76 1.72
CA CYS A 58 -6.97 -1.75 0.71
C CYS A 58 -8.22 -1.31 -0.04
N GLU A 59 -9.07 -2.25 -0.43
CA GLU A 59 -10.30 -1.94 -1.16
C GLU A 59 -11.25 -1.12 -0.29
N ALA A 60 -11.40 -1.48 0.98
CA ALA A 60 -12.23 -0.72 1.90
C ALA A 60 -11.71 0.70 2.09
N ASN A 61 -10.39 0.86 2.18
CA ASN A 61 -9.78 2.18 2.33
C ASN A 61 -9.93 3.02 1.07
N VAL A 62 -9.76 2.41 -0.10
CA VAL A 62 -9.97 3.09 -1.38
C VAL A 62 -11.43 3.57 -1.50
N ASP A 63 -12.38 2.77 -1.04
CA ASP A 63 -13.79 3.18 -1.04
C ASP A 63 -14.03 4.41 -0.18
N LYS A 64 -13.32 4.56 0.92
CA LYS A 64 -13.43 5.78 1.74
C LYS A 64 -12.98 7.01 0.96
N PHE A 65 -11.93 6.88 0.16
CA PHE A 65 -11.49 7.99 -0.70
C PHE A 65 -12.46 8.20 -1.86
N ARG A 66 -13.06 7.14 -2.39
CA ARG A 66 -14.08 7.27 -3.43
C ARG A 66 -15.26 8.10 -2.94
N GLN A 67 -15.70 7.88 -1.70
CA GLN A 67 -16.80 8.63 -1.11
C GLN A 67 -16.50 10.12 -0.98
N ARG A 68 -15.20 10.48 -1.00
CA ARG A 68 -14.75 11.87 -0.97
C ARG A 68 -14.37 12.39 -2.36
N GLY A 69 -14.73 11.66 -3.43
CA GLY A 69 -14.40 12.05 -4.80
C GLY A 69 -12.92 11.89 -5.12
N PHE A 70 -12.22 11.01 -4.40
CA PHE A 70 -10.79 10.80 -4.53
C PHE A 70 -9.95 12.06 -4.26
N ASP A 71 -10.50 12.98 -3.46
CA ASP A 71 -9.77 14.18 -3.08
C ASP A 71 -8.77 13.84 -1.99
N LEU A 72 -7.49 13.92 -2.33
CA LEU A 72 -6.38 13.64 -1.42
C LEU A 72 -5.63 14.90 -1.03
N LYS A 73 -6.18 16.07 -1.34
CA LYS A 73 -5.53 17.34 -1.01
C LYS A 73 -5.33 17.46 0.49
N GLY A 74 -4.12 17.83 0.89
CA GLY A 74 -3.78 17.95 2.30
C GLY A 74 -3.45 16.63 2.97
N SER A 75 -3.51 15.52 2.25
CA SER A 75 -3.20 14.21 2.81
C SER A 75 -1.72 14.01 3.02
N HIS A 76 -1.41 13.14 3.96
CA HIS A 76 -0.06 12.73 4.26
C HIS A 76 0.18 11.30 3.77
N VAL A 77 1.27 11.10 3.05
CA VAL A 77 1.60 9.81 2.47
C VAL A 77 2.80 9.22 3.20
N ASP A 78 2.63 8.03 3.72
CA ASP A 78 3.71 7.28 4.35
C ASP A 78 4.12 6.12 3.47
N LEU A 79 5.42 5.96 3.27
CA LEU A 79 6.01 4.82 2.58
C LEU A 79 6.73 3.96 3.61
N LEU A 80 6.26 2.74 3.79
CA LEU A 80 6.85 1.81 4.75
C LEU A 80 7.59 0.73 3.96
N HIS A 81 8.91 0.74 4.05
CA HIS A 81 9.76 -0.21 3.34
C HIS A 81 10.21 -1.32 4.27
N GLY A 82 10.06 -2.54 3.84
CA GLY A 82 10.48 -3.70 4.60
C GLY A 82 10.20 -5.00 3.87
N MET A 83 10.19 -6.08 4.64
CA MET A 83 9.94 -7.42 4.12
C MET A 83 8.51 -7.82 4.44
N ILE A 84 7.75 -8.17 3.44
CA ILE A 84 6.48 -8.85 3.64
C ILE A 84 6.83 -10.32 3.79
N ASN A 85 6.41 -10.88 4.90
CA ASN A 85 6.84 -12.21 5.25
C ASN A 85 5.69 -13.10 5.63
N ASP A 86 5.56 -14.13 4.87
CA ASP A 86 4.79 -15.30 5.24
C ASP A 86 5.66 -16.49 4.90
N ALA A 87 5.17 -17.43 4.16
CA ALA A 87 5.96 -18.51 3.62
C ALA A 87 7.00 -17.98 2.63
N ASN A 88 6.71 -16.89 1.97
CA ASN A 88 7.60 -16.28 0.97
C ASN A 88 7.96 -14.87 1.40
N GLN A 89 9.24 -14.63 1.63
CA GLN A 89 9.71 -13.30 1.99
C GLN A 89 9.97 -12.49 0.73
N PHE A 90 9.48 -11.26 0.71
CA PHE A 90 9.75 -10.35 -0.40
C PHE A 90 9.70 -8.91 0.09
N GLU A 91 10.50 -8.07 -0.54
CA GLU A 91 10.53 -6.66 -0.22
C GLU A 91 9.37 -5.93 -0.87
N ALA A 92 8.83 -4.98 -0.14
CA ALA A 92 7.73 -4.15 -0.62
C ALA A 92 7.79 -2.77 -0.01
N ILE A 93 7.19 -1.82 -0.72
CA ILE A 93 6.88 -0.51 -0.18
C ILE A 93 5.37 -0.48 0.01
N VAL A 94 4.93 -0.41 1.26
CA VAL A 94 3.52 -0.28 1.58
C VAL A 94 3.18 1.19 1.62
N VAL A 95 2.11 1.56 0.94
CA VAL A 95 1.71 2.95 0.79
C VAL A 95 0.48 3.20 1.66
N VAL A 96 0.60 4.18 2.53
CA VAL A 96 -0.42 4.52 3.52
C VAL A 96 -0.74 6.00 3.37
N VAL A 97 -2.02 6.33 3.20
CA VAL A 97 -2.47 7.71 3.08
C VAL A 97 -3.35 8.02 4.27
N ASP A 98 -2.94 9.00 5.09
CA ASP A 98 -3.65 9.40 6.30
C ASP A 98 -3.96 8.20 7.21
N GLY A 99 -3.01 7.28 7.33
CA GLY A 99 -3.17 6.09 8.16
C GLY A 99 -3.94 4.95 7.51
N LEU A 100 -4.34 5.09 6.25
CA LEU A 100 -5.10 4.08 5.53
C LEU A 100 -4.21 3.43 4.46
N GLN A 101 -3.99 2.13 4.58
CA GLN A 101 -3.22 1.40 3.57
C GLN A 101 -4.03 1.30 2.28
N ILE A 102 -3.42 1.69 1.17
CA ILE A 102 -4.10 1.72 -0.13
C ILE A 102 -3.44 0.85 -1.17
N GLY A 103 -2.28 0.27 -0.88
CA GLY A 103 -1.61 -0.59 -1.83
C GLY A 103 -0.14 -0.74 -1.52
N SER A 104 0.55 -1.46 -2.38
CA SER A 104 1.98 -1.71 -2.20
C SER A 104 2.69 -1.86 -3.55
N LEU A 105 3.97 -1.59 -3.53
CA LEU A 105 4.87 -1.77 -4.65
C LEU A 105 5.86 -2.87 -4.28
N TRP A 106 5.96 -3.91 -5.11
CA TRP A 106 6.78 -5.07 -4.80
C TRP A 106 8.09 -5.05 -5.57
N ARG A 107 9.18 -5.36 -4.90
CA ARG A 107 10.48 -5.41 -5.55
C ARG A 107 10.55 -6.48 -6.65
N SER A 108 9.79 -7.56 -6.49
CA SER A 108 9.69 -8.60 -7.52
C SER A 108 9.15 -8.07 -8.85
N ASP A 109 8.58 -6.87 -8.87
CA ASP A 109 8.14 -6.21 -10.09
C ASP A 109 9.27 -5.44 -10.78
N LYS A 110 10.51 -5.62 -10.36
CA LYS A 110 11.72 -5.03 -10.96
C LYS A 110 11.79 -3.51 -10.80
N TYR A 111 11.45 -3.03 -9.61
CA TYR A 111 11.51 -1.60 -9.30
C TYR A 111 12.72 -1.27 -8.43
N ASP A 112 13.87 -1.86 -8.74
CA ASP A 112 15.08 -1.70 -7.93
C ASP A 112 15.49 -0.25 -7.76
N ASP A 113 15.32 0.57 -8.80
CA ASP A 113 15.67 1.99 -8.73
C ASP A 113 14.84 2.73 -7.67
N VAL A 114 13.56 2.38 -7.57
CA VAL A 114 12.66 2.97 -6.57
C VAL A 114 13.10 2.57 -5.17
N PHE A 115 13.38 1.28 -5.00
CA PHE A 115 13.79 0.76 -3.69
C PHE A 115 15.12 1.38 -3.27
N GLN A 116 16.05 1.51 -4.19
CA GLN A 116 17.33 2.14 -3.89
C GLN A 116 17.15 3.62 -3.55
N ALA A 117 16.31 4.33 -4.30
CA ALA A 117 16.03 5.74 -4.02
C ALA A 117 15.41 5.93 -2.65
N LEU A 118 14.54 4.99 -2.24
CA LEU A 118 13.91 5.04 -0.93
C LEU A 118 14.95 4.80 0.17
N VAL A 119 15.79 3.77 0.00
CA VAL A 119 16.84 3.45 0.96
C VAL A 119 17.82 4.61 1.12
N ASP A 120 18.18 5.25 0.02
CA ASP A 120 19.10 6.40 0.02
C ASP A 120 18.43 7.70 0.41
N LYS A 121 17.13 7.67 0.69
CA LYS A 121 16.36 8.85 1.08
C LYS A 121 16.39 9.94 0.01
N ARG A 122 16.36 9.53 -1.26
CA ARG A 122 16.39 10.46 -2.39
C ARG A 122 15.02 10.83 -2.92
N ILE A 123 13.96 10.19 -2.43
CA ILE A 123 12.59 10.50 -2.88
C ILE A 123 12.26 11.92 -2.47
N GLU A 124 11.96 12.77 -3.44
CA GLU A 124 11.67 14.19 -3.22
C GLU A 124 10.18 14.47 -3.19
N LYS A 125 9.40 13.71 -3.96
CA LYS A 125 8.00 14.01 -4.17
C LYS A 125 7.21 12.72 -4.33
N VAL A 126 6.04 12.69 -3.70
CA VAL A 126 5.09 11.60 -3.81
C VAL A 126 3.74 12.19 -4.18
N HIS A 127 3.09 11.61 -5.18
CA HIS A 127 1.74 11.99 -5.55
C HIS A 127 0.94 10.69 -5.74
N ILE A 128 -0.20 10.61 -5.06
CA ILE A 128 -1.08 9.45 -5.15
C ILE A 128 -2.31 9.83 -5.95
N ARG A 129 -2.70 8.95 -6.85
CA ARG A 129 -3.87 9.14 -7.67
C ARG A 129 -4.68 7.86 -7.68
N ILE A 130 -5.97 7.98 -7.40
CA ILE A 130 -6.90 6.87 -7.36
C ILE A 130 -7.94 7.14 -8.44
N GLU A 131 -8.18 6.17 -9.31
CA GLU A 131 -9.11 6.33 -10.44
C GLU A 131 -9.95 5.09 -10.60
N ASP A 132 -11.20 5.28 -10.97
CA ASP A 132 -12.02 4.18 -11.44
C ASP A 132 -11.63 3.87 -12.89
N VAL A 133 -11.43 2.59 -13.16
CA VAL A 133 -11.09 2.13 -14.51
C VAL A 133 -12.37 1.77 -15.22
N VAL A 134 -12.57 2.39 -16.38
CA VAL A 134 -13.76 2.17 -17.20
C VAL A 134 -13.32 1.59 -18.53
N LEU A 135 -13.98 0.52 -18.94
CA LEU A 135 -13.72 -0.11 -20.24
C LEU A 135 -14.38 0.69 -21.37
N ASP A 136 -14.00 0.38 -22.61
CA ASP A 136 -14.50 1.10 -23.80
C ASP A 136 -16.01 1.06 -23.92
N ASP A 137 -16.66 0.02 -23.40
CA ASP A 137 -18.11 -0.13 -23.43
C ASP A 137 -18.82 0.58 -22.27
N GLY A 138 -18.06 1.30 -21.42
CA GLY A 138 -18.61 1.98 -20.26
C GLY A 138 -18.70 1.13 -19.01
N THR A 139 -18.32 -0.14 -19.07
CA THR A 139 -18.35 -1.02 -17.90
C THR A 139 -17.19 -0.70 -16.95
N GLU A 140 -17.49 -0.60 -15.66
CA GLU A 140 -16.43 -0.40 -14.67
C GLU A 140 -15.61 -1.66 -14.48
N ALA A 141 -14.30 -1.53 -14.59
CA ALA A 141 -13.37 -2.65 -14.43
C ALA A 141 -12.69 -2.65 -13.07
N GLY A 142 -13.06 -1.73 -12.18
CA GLY A 142 -12.48 -1.65 -10.85
C GLY A 142 -11.76 -0.33 -10.61
N THR A 143 -10.89 -0.34 -9.62
CA THR A 143 -10.17 0.88 -9.21
C THR A 143 -8.68 0.65 -9.34
N ALA A 144 -7.97 1.64 -9.85
CA ALA A 144 -6.52 1.63 -9.96
C ALA A 144 -5.94 2.69 -9.02
N VAL A 145 -4.86 2.32 -8.34
CA VAL A 145 -4.12 3.24 -7.47
C VAL A 145 -2.74 3.44 -8.09
N TYR A 146 -2.41 4.69 -8.35
CA TYR A 146 -1.12 5.04 -8.95
C TYR A 146 -0.31 5.87 -7.98
N MET A 147 0.97 5.58 -7.92
CA MET A 147 1.93 6.35 -7.16
C MET A 147 2.91 7.00 -8.14
N TYR A 148 3.08 8.30 -8.00
CA TYR A 148 4.01 9.08 -8.81
C TYR A 148 5.14 9.49 -7.90
N LEU A 149 6.36 9.14 -8.27
CA LEU A 149 7.55 9.42 -7.48
C LEU A 149 8.54 10.24 -8.28
N LYS A 150 9.20 11.15 -7.59
CA LYS A 150 10.32 11.89 -8.16
C LYS A 150 11.52 11.76 -7.24
N TRP A 151 12.67 11.47 -7.84
CA TRP A 151 13.95 11.43 -7.15
C TRP A 151 15.06 11.83 -8.08
#